data_49fce33db9888823c827ea1458a8b4b4
#
_entry.id   49fce33db9888823c827ea1458a8b4b4
#
_cell.length_a   1.000
_cell.length_b   1.000
_cell.length_c   1.000
_cell.angle_alpha   90.00
_cell.angle_beta   90.00
_cell.angle_gamma   90.00
#
_symmetry.space_group_name_H-M   'P 1'
#
loop_
_entity.id
_entity.type
_entity.pdbx_description
1 polymer ?
#
loop_
_entity_poly.entity_id
_entity_poly.type
_entity_poly.pdbx_seq_one_letter_code
_entity_poly.pdbx_strand_id
1 'polypeptide(L)'
;LSGHVPRVVEPIEPFDKGSIDYDVLAYLIQLYGSAQGQRLHQDLRQKALDTASTLKPAQIRDASEAVLICYGDSLQRGGDRPLQVLGEFAQEYLDGVISGIHILPFFPSSSDDGFAVVDYRQVRSDLGDWTDIKDLSQHFDLMVDLVINHCSRENLWFTDYVTNQAPGKDYFHELAGVPDLTQVLRPRNSPLHTEIHTRRGVKKVWTTFSDDQVDLNFANPQVLLEFADILFFYARMGARYIRLDAI
;
A
#
# COMPACT_ATOMS: atom_id res chain seq x y z
N LEU A 1 5.09 -36.05 11.86
CA LEU A 1 6.17 -35.26 11.24
C LEU A 1 5.86 -35.12 9.75
N SER A 2 4.96 -34.23 9.36
CA SER A 2 4.73 -33.85 7.98
C SER A 2 5.31 -32.43 7.81
N GLY A 3 6.55 -32.38 7.32
CA GLY A 3 7.19 -31.13 6.96
C GLY A 3 6.42 -30.44 5.84
N HIS A 4 5.94 -29.25 6.09
CA HIS A 4 5.41 -28.36 5.08
C HIS A 4 6.61 -27.79 4.32
N VAL A 5 6.97 -28.41 3.19
CA VAL A 5 7.91 -27.82 2.22
C VAL A 5 7.17 -26.66 1.57
N PRO A 6 7.71 -25.42 1.56
CA PRO A 6 7.13 -24.33 0.81
C PRO A 6 7.06 -24.77 -0.67
N ARG A 7 5.86 -24.76 -1.25
CA ARG A 7 5.70 -24.99 -2.69
C ARG A 7 6.49 -23.90 -3.40
N VAL A 8 7.50 -24.31 -4.15
CA VAL A 8 8.14 -23.46 -5.16
C VAL A 8 7.05 -23.12 -6.14
N VAL A 9 6.66 -21.86 -6.18
CA VAL A 9 5.74 -21.36 -7.21
C VAL A 9 6.52 -21.38 -8.51
N GLU A 10 6.13 -22.24 -9.44
CA GLU A 10 6.71 -22.24 -10.78
C GLU A 10 6.51 -20.86 -11.42
N PRO A 11 7.53 -20.35 -12.17
CA PRO A 11 7.39 -19.07 -12.84
C PRO A 11 6.21 -19.14 -13.81
N ILE A 12 5.28 -18.21 -13.66
CA ILE A 12 4.10 -18.10 -14.49
C ILE A 12 4.54 -17.70 -15.89
N GLU A 13 4.14 -18.47 -16.90
CA GLU A 13 4.42 -18.15 -18.29
C GLU A 13 3.86 -16.76 -18.68
N PRO A 14 4.56 -16.00 -19.56
CA PRO A 14 4.14 -14.66 -19.90
C PRO A 14 2.78 -14.66 -20.59
N PHE A 15 1.90 -13.85 -20.06
CA PHE A 15 0.58 -13.42 -20.50
C PHE A 15 0.21 -13.79 -21.96
N ASP A 16 -0.61 -14.79 -22.11
CA ASP A 16 -1.46 -14.89 -23.28
C ASP A 16 -2.52 -13.77 -23.18
N LYS A 17 -2.87 -13.14 -24.31
CA LYS A 17 -3.75 -11.96 -24.37
C LYS A 17 -5.23 -12.28 -24.06
N GLY A 18 -5.47 -13.08 -23.02
CA GLY A 18 -6.76 -13.24 -22.37
C GLY A 18 -7.17 -11.93 -21.67
N SER A 19 -8.43 -11.77 -21.39
CA SER A 19 -8.86 -10.58 -20.65
C SER A 19 -8.16 -10.54 -19.28
N ILE A 20 -7.69 -9.38 -18.84
CA ILE A 20 -7.12 -9.14 -17.48
C ILE A 20 -7.99 -9.81 -16.40
N ASP A 21 -9.30 -9.83 -16.59
CA ASP A 21 -10.27 -10.45 -15.69
C ASP A 21 -10.05 -11.98 -15.52
N TYR A 22 -9.72 -12.68 -16.60
CA TYR A 22 -9.41 -14.11 -16.55
C TYR A 22 -8.11 -14.41 -15.82
N ASP A 23 -7.08 -13.58 -16.05
CA ASP A 23 -5.78 -13.76 -15.42
C ASP A 23 -5.86 -13.50 -13.91
N VAL A 24 -6.58 -12.47 -13.49
CA VAL A 24 -6.82 -12.18 -12.07
C VAL A 24 -7.53 -13.35 -11.39
N LEU A 25 -8.56 -13.93 -12.02
CA LEU A 25 -9.25 -15.12 -11.48
C LEU A 25 -8.28 -16.30 -11.32
N ALA A 26 -7.46 -16.57 -12.34
CA ALA A 26 -6.52 -17.69 -12.32
C ALA A 26 -5.50 -17.54 -11.17
N TYR A 27 -4.93 -16.36 -10.99
CA TYR A 27 -4.01 -16.07 -9.88
C TYR A 27 -4.67 -16.20 -8.50
N LEU A 28 -5.88 -15.69 -8.35
CA LEU A 28 -6.60 -15.78 -7.07
C LEU A 28 -6.93 -17.25 -6.73
N ILE A 29 -7.28 -18.06 -7.72
CA ILE A 29 -7.49 -19.50 -7.52
C ILE A 29 -6.19 -20.21 -7.12
N GLN A 30 -5.08 -19.86 -7.77
CA GLN A 30 -3.76 -20.41 -7.44
C GLN A 30 -3.32 -20.07 -6.02
N LEU A 31 -3.52 -18.83 -5.59
CA LEU A 31 -3.09 -18.32 -4.27
C LEU A 31 -3.99 -18.80 -3.13
N TYR A 32 -5.30 -18.77 -3.33
CA TYR A 32 -6.29 -18.97 -2.24
C TYR A 32 -7.17 -20.21 -2.41
N GLY A 33 -6.98 -20.99 -3.48
CA GLY A 33 -7.82 -22.13 -3.81
C GLY A 33 -9.11 -21.74 -4.54
N SER A 34 -9.76 -22.73 -5.19
CA SER A 34 -10.84 -22.47 -6.15
C SER A 34 -12.01 -21.69 -5.54
N ALA A 35 -12.55 -22.14 -4.42
CA ALA A 35 -13.76 -21.51 -3.84
C ALA A 35 -13.49 -20.09 -3.30
N GLN A 36 -12.35 -19.88 -2.64
CA GLN A 36 -11.99 -18.58 -2.11
C GLN A 36 -11.55 -17.61 -3.22
N GLY A 37 -10.76 -18.10 -4.18
CA GLY A 37 -10.30 -17.30 -5.32
C GLY A 37 -11.46 -16.78 -6.17
N GLN A 38 -12.48 -17.60 -6.42
CA GLN A 38 -13.68 -17.15 -7.14
C GLN A 38 -14.45 -16.05 -6.40
N ARG A 39 -14.61 -16.17 -5.07
CA ARG A 39 -15.27 -15.12 -4.27
C ARG A 39 -14.47 -13.81 -4.29
N LEU A 40 -13.17 -13.89 -4.06
CA LEU A 40 -12.29 -12.72 -4.12
C LEU A 40 -12.34 -12.02 -5.48
N HIS A 41 -12.35 -12.80 -6.57
CA HIS A 41 -12.47 -12.27 -7.91
C HIS A 41 -13.79 -11.48 -8.10
N GLN A 42 -14.91 -12.03 -7.64
CA GLN A 42 -16.21 -11.35 -7.72
C GLN A 42 -16.19 -10.02 -6.93
N ASP A 43 -15.67 -10.04 -5.71
CA ASP A 43 -15.58 -8.86 -4.85
C ASP A 43 -14.69 -7.79 -5.47
N LEU A 44 -13.49 -8.16 -5.94
CA LEU A 44 -12.54 -7.23 -6.57
C LEU A 44 -13.09 -6.67 -7.88
N ARG A 45 -13.73 -7.51 -8.70
CA ARG A 45 -14.36 -7.09 -9.95
C ARG A 45 -15.46 -6.07 -9.71
N GLN A 46 -16.33 -6.29 -8.72
CA GLN A 46 -17.39 -5.32 -8.39
C GLN A 46 -16.78 -3.99 -7.95
N LYS A 47 -15.82 -4.00 -7.04
CA LYS A 47 -15.12 -2.79 -6.58
C LYS A 47 -14.42 -2.04 -7.73
N ALA A 48 -13.80 -2.77 -8.65
CA ALA A 48 -13.15 -2.19 -9.83
C ALA A 48 -14.17 -1.49 -10.74
N LEU A 49 -15.32 -2.12 -11.00
CA LEU A 49 -16.39 -1.55 -11.83
C LEU A 49 -16.98 -0.28 -11.19
N ASP A 50 -17.24 -0.31 -9.88
CA ASP A 50 -17.75 0.84 -9.14
C ASP A 50 -16.76 2.02 -9.18
N THR A 51 -15.47 1.72 -9.10
CA THR A 51 -14.41 2.74 -9.17
C THR A 51 -14.22 3.26 -10.60
N ALA A 52 -14.20 2.39 -11.59
CA ALA A 52 -13.95 2.75 -13.00
C ALA A 52 -14.91 3.83 -13.51
N SER A 53 -16.16 3.81 -13.05
CA SER A 53 -17.17 4.82 -13.41
C SER A 53 -16.83 6.24 -12.95
N THR A 54 -15.91 6.39 -12.01
CA THR A 54 -15.48 7.67 -11.42
C THR A 54 -14.13 8.16 -11.94
N LEU A 55 -13.40 7.33 -12.69
CA LEU A 55 -12.05 7.65 -13.14
C LEU A 55 -12.06 8.41 -14.47
N LYS A 56 -11.09 9.29 -14.64
CA LYS A 56 -10.81 9.91 -15.95
C LYS A 56 -10.20 8.86 -16.89
N PRO A 57 -10.50 8.93 -18.21
CA PRO A 57 -9.87 8.04 -19.19
C PRO A 57 -8.33 8.09 -19.12
N ALA A 58 -7.69 6.95 -19.35
CA ALA A 58 -6.25 6.88 -19.41
C ALA A 58 -5.73 7.65 -20.63
N GLN A 59 -4.81 8.58 -20.42
CA GLN A 59 -4.02 9.18 -21.50
C GLN A 59 -2.72 8.41 -21.64
N ILE A 60 -2.35 8.12 -22.89
CA ILE A 60 -1.03 7.52 -23.18
C ILE A 60 -0.01 8.65 -23.04
N ARG A 61 1.01 8.41 -22.24
CA ARG A 61 2.11 9.35 -22.05
C ARG A 61 3.26 9.00 -22.95
N ASP A 62 4.04 9.98 -23.30
CA ASP A 62 5.25 9.84 -24.12
C ASP A 62 6.52 10.18 -23.32
N ALA A 63 7.67 10.04 -23.96
CA ALA A 63 8.98 10.26 -23.33
C ALA A 63 9.28 11.74 -23.03
N SER A 64 8.42 12.68 -23.41
CA SER A 64 8.60 14.12 -23.14
C SER A 64 8.07 14.54 -21.75
N GLU A 65 7.37 13.65 -21.05
CA GLU A 65 6.74 13.97 -19.78
C GLU A 65 7.72 13.92 -18.59
N ALA A 66 7.58 14.88 -17.70
CA ALA A 66 8.36 14.98 -16.47
C ALA A 66 7.48 14.90 -15.24
N VAL A 67 7.97 14.21 -14.20
CA VAL A 67 7.29 14.07 -12.90
C VAL A 67 8.16 14.65 -11.80
N LEU A 68 7.60 15.58 -11.02
CA LEU A 68 8.22 16.07 -9.80
C LEU A 68 8.02 15.03 -8.67
N ILE A 69 9.08 14.67 -7.98
CA ILE A 69 9.02 13.85 -6.75
C ILE A 69 9.30 14.76 -5.56
N CYS A 70 8.39 14.82 -4.60
CA CYS A 70 8.55 15.65 -3.40
C CYS A 70 7.73 15.10 -2.22
N TYR A 71 8.08 15.53 -1.01
CA TYR A 71 7.20 15.39 0.14
C TYR A 71 6.13 16.49 0.14
N GLY A 72 5.01 16.23 0.80
CA GLY A 72 3.91 17.19 0.90
C GLY A 72 4.28 18.51 1.62
N ASP A 73 5.34 18.49 2.43
CA ASP A 73 5.89 19.65 3.17
C ASP A 73 7.20 20.20 2.60
N SER A 74 7.57 19.81 1.38
CA SER A 74 8.77 20.33 0.70
C SER A 74 8.71 21.84 0.49
N LEU A 75 7.52 22.41 0.42
CA LEU A 75 7.29 23.85 0.35
C LEU A 75 6.38 24.29 1.50
N GLN A 76 6.79 25.33 2.18
CA GLN A 76 6.06 25.88 3.33
C GLN A 76 5.92 27.38 3.22
N ARG A 77 4.76 27.90 3.57
CA ARG A 77 4.48 29.32 3.75
C ARG A 77 3.74 29.50 5.07
N GLY A 78 4.23 30.37 5.93
CA GLY A 78 3.75 30.47 7.31
C GLY A 78 2.23 30.63 7.42
N GLY A 79 1.57 29.71 8.12
CA GLY A 79 0.13 29.70 8.37
C GLY A 79 -0.72 28.96 7.34
N ASP A 80 -0.16 28.58 6.19
CA ASP A 80 -0.88 27.86 5.14
C ASP A 80 -0.62 26.34 5.23
N ARG A 81 -1.52 25.57 4.65
CA ARG A 81 -1.36 24.11 4.54
C ARG A 81 -0.31 23.79 3.47
N PRO A 82 0.72 22.96 3.79
CA PRO A 82 1.81 22.66 2.85
C PRO A 82 1.35 22.11 1.50
N LEU A 83 0.34 21.21 1.46
CA LEU A 83 -0.20 20.68 0.20
C LEU A 83 -0.85 21.77 -0.66
N GLN A 84 -1.49 22.76 -0.04
CA GLN A 84 -2.03 23.91 -0.76
C GLN A 84 -0.89 24.77 -1.33
N VAL A 85 0.15 25.03 -0.54
CA VAL A 85 1.34 25.78 -0.99
C VAL A 85 2.03 25.08 -2.16
N LEU A 86 2.17 23.74 -2.08
CA LEU A 86 2.71 22.93 -3.18
C LEU A 86 1.85 23.09 -4.45
N GLY A 87 0.52 23.04 -4.30
CA GLY A 87 -0.41 23.18 -5.42
C GLY A 87 -0.32 24.55 -6.10
N GLU A 88 -0.32 25.62 -5.32
CA GLU A 88 -0.17 26.99 -5.82
C GLU A 88 1.17 27.17 -6.55
N PHE A 89 2.27 26.72 -5.95
CA PHE A 89 3.59 26.78 -6.56
C PHE A 89 3.65 25.99 -7.88
N ALA A 90 3.12 24.75 -7.89
CA ALA A 90 3.17 23.92 -9.08
C ALA A 90 2.35 24.54 -10.22
N GLN A 91 1.18 25.10 -9.94
CA GLN A 91 0.37 25.79 -10.94
C GLN A 91 1.03 27.05 -11.47
N GLU A 92 1.67 27.85 -10.60
CA GLU A 92 2.27 29.12 -11.01
C GLU A 92 3.57 28.93 -11.80
N TYR A 93 4.41 27.96 -11.42
CA TYR A 93 5.79 27.84 -11.94
C TYR A 93 6.05 26.59 -12.76
N LEU A 94 5.23 25.54 -12.65
CA LEU A 94 5.50 24.25 -13.26
C LEU A 94 4.42 23.82 -14.27
N ASP A 95 3.35 24.58 -14.44
CA ASP A 95 2.33 24.32 -15.46
C ASP A 95 2.97 24.34 -16.87
N GLY A 96 2.70 23.30 -17.66
CA GLY A 96 3.31 23.10 -18.96
C GLY A 96 4.79 22.67 -18.93
N VAL A 97 5.42 22.55 -17.75
CA VAL A 97 6.80 22.09 -17.58
C VAL A 97 6.84 20.63 -17.10
N ILE A 98 5.95 20.29 -16.16
CA ILE A 98 5.78 18.91 -15.67
C ILE A 98 4.35 18.44 -15.93
N SER A 99 4.19 17.14 -16.07
CA SER A 99 2.88 16.52 -16.29
C SER A 99 2.31 15.88 -15.01
N GLY A 100 3.16 15.54 -14.06
CA GLY A 100 2.75 14.84 -12.85
C GLY A 100 3.57 15.19 -11.62
N ILE A 101 2.99 14.86 -10.46
CA ILE A 101 3.63 15.02 -9.16
C ILE A 101 3.52 13.68 -8.41
N HIS A 102 4.66 13.14 -8.00
CA HIS A 102 4.75 12.05 -7.05
C HIS A 102 4.89 12.64 -5.64
N ILE A 103 3.81 12.58 -4.87
CA ILE A 103 3.84 12.98 -3.47
C ILE A 103 4.22 11.75 -2.66
N LEU A 104 5.41 11.77 -2.05
CA LEU A 104 5.89 10.74 -1.14
C LEU A 104 4.93 10.61 0.07
N PRO A 105 4.97 9.51 0.86
CA PRO A 105 3.90 9.19 1.78
C PRO A 105 3.45 10.37 2.64
N PHE A 106 2.22 10.79 2.46
CA PHE A 106 1.60 11.94 3.12
C PHE A 106 0.56 11.51 4.18
N PHE A 107 0.55 10.24 4.52
CA PHE A 107 -0.34 9.65 5.52
C PHE A 107 0.19 9.85 6.93
N PRO A 108 -0.65 9.75 7.97
CA PRO A 108 -0.19 9.61 9.35
C PRO A 108 0.78 8.41 9.45
N SER A 109 1.95 8.65 10.01
CA SER A 109 3.02 7.67 10.11
C SER A 109 3.78 7.85 11.42
N SER A 110 4.39 6.78 11.92
CA SER A 110 5.16 6.78 13.17
C SER A 110 6.65 6.93 12.94
N SER A 111 7.16 6.52 11.77
CA SER A 111 8.60 6.54 11.45
C SER A 111 8.87 6.39 9.95
N ASP A 112 10.16 6.29 9.59
CA ASP A 112 10.68 5.98 8.26
C ASP A 112 10.16 6.96 7.18
N ASP A 113 10.17 8.27 7.49
CA ASP A 113 9.80 9.35 6.58
C ASP A 113 8.42 9.16 5.89
N GLY A 114 7.46 8.59 6.61
CA GLY A 114 6.10 8.35 6.11
C GLY A 114 5.82 6.89 5.75
N PHE A 115 6.83 6.02 5.64
CA PHE A 115 6.63 4.63 5.20
C PHE A 115 6.16 3.69 6.32
N ALA A 116 6.21 4.06 7.60
CA ALA A 116 5.55 3.34 8.68
C ALA A 116 4.11 3.87 8.87
N VAL A 117 3.19 3.43 8.02
CA VAL A 117 1.85 4.02 7.89
C VAL A 117 0.96 3.65 9.07
N VAL A 118 0.42 4.66 9.75
CA VAL A 118 -0.56 4.52 10.84
C VAL A 118 -1.99 4.44 10.31
N ASP A 119 -2.34 5.24 9.31
CA ASP A 119 -3.65 5.21 8.67
C ASP A 119 -3.54 5.51 7.18
N TYR A 120 -3.93 4.56 6.34
CA TYR A 120 -3.87 4.66 4.88
C TYR A 120 -4.96 5.56 4.28
N ARG A 121 -6.00 5.92 5.04
CA ARG A 121 -7.15 6.67 4.53
C ARG A 121 -7.20 8.11 5.00
N GLN A 122 -6.22 8.55 5.77
CA GLN A 122 -6.10 9.93 6.22
C GLN A 122 -4.88 10.61 5.60
N VAL A 123 -4.99 11.90 5.36
CA VAL A 123 -3.85 12.77 5.11
C VAL A 123 -3.32 13.25 6.46
N ARG A 124 -2.01 13.31 6.62
CA ARG A 124 -1.36 13.86 7.83
C ARG A 124 -1.85 15.30 8.04
N SER A 125 -2.44 15.57 9.19
CA SER A 125 -3.22 16.79 9.45
C SER A 125 -2.43 18.09 9.34
N ASP A 126 -1.11 18.03 9.53
CA ASP A 126 -0.21 19.17 9.36
C ASP A 126 0.13 19.46 7.89
N LEU A 127 -0.16 18.54 6.97
CA LEU A 127 0.01 18.76 5.53
C LEU A 127 -1.24 19.36 4.87
N GLY A 128 -2.42 18.92 5.29
CA GLY A 128 -3.70 19.29 4.70
C GLY A 128 -4.74 18.19 4.80
N ASP A 129 -5.55 18.03 3.78
CA ASP A 129 -6.57 17.00 3.70
C ASP A 129 -6.76 16.47 2.26
N TRP A 130 -7.72 15.54 2.07
CA TRP A 130 -8.01 14.96 0.76
C TRP A 130 -8.56 15.97 -0.26
N THR A 131 -9.04 17.14 0.18
CA THR A 131 -9.45 18.21 -0.74
C THR A 131 -8.24 18.77 -1.45
N ASP A 132 -7.14 19.03 -0.70
CA ASP A 132 -5.89 19.53 -1.27
C ASP A 132 -5.29 18.55 -2.29
N ILE A 133 -5.35 17.24 -2.01
CA ILE A 133 -4.93 16.18 -2.96
C ILE A 133 -5.80 16.19 -4.23
N LYS A 134 -7.12 16.31 -4.07
CA LYS A 134 -8.04 16.38 -5.22
C LYS A 134 -7.80 17.64 -6.06
N ASP A 135 -7.56 18.77 -5.43
CA ASP A 135 -7.30 20.02 -6.15
C ASP A 135 -6.01 19.90 -6.98
N LEU A 136 -4.94 19.35 -6.40
CA LEU A 136 -3.71 19.02 -7.16
C LEU A 136 -4.00 18.11 -8.35
N SER A 137 -4.86 17.09 -8.20
CA SER A 137 -5.22 16.15 -9.25
C SER A 137 -6.03 16.75 -10.41
N GLN A 138 -6.56 17.97 -10.27
CA GLN A 138 -7.22 18.67 -11.39
C GLN A 138 -6.19 19.19 -12.40
N HIS A 139 -4.97 19.47 -11.97
CA HIS A 139 -3.93 20.13 -12.76
C HIS A 139 -2.79 19.20 -13.14
N PHE A 140 -2.45 18.24 -12.28
CA PHE A 140 -1.34 17.31 -12.45
C PHE A 140 -1.78 15.87 -12.27
N ASP A 141 -1.14 14.94 -12.98
CA ASP A 141 -1.31 13.53 -12.71
C ASP A 141 -0.58 13.15 -11.43
N LEU A 142 -1.32 12.72 -10.42
CA LEU A 142 -0.74 12.38 -9.14
C LEU A 142 -0.26 10.93 -9.10
N MET A 143 0.95 10.73 -8.59
CA MET A 143 1.45 9.44 -8.12
C MET A 143 1.50 9.44 -6.60
N VAL A 144 1.01 8.36 -6.00
CA VAL A 144 1.03 8.16 -4.55
C VAL A 144 1.63 6.80 -4.20
N ASP A 145 2.24 6.71 -3.02
CA ASP A 145 2.76 5.44 -2.52
C ASP A 145 1.66 4.62 -1.84
N LEU A 146 1.68 3.31 -2.10
CA LEU A 146 0.94 2.33 -1.34
C LEU A 146 1.94 1.34 -0.74
N VAL A 147 2.20 1.49 0.55
CA VAL A 147 3.09 0.61 1.32
C VAL A 147 2.36 -0.68 1.63
N ILE A 148 2.68 -1.76 0.92
CA ILE A 148 1.89 -3.01 0.99
C ILE A 148 2.52 -4.10 1.86
N ASN A 149 3.84 -4.06 2.10
CA ASN A 149 4.49 -5.10 2.89
C ASN A 149 4.16 -5.04 4.38
N HIS A 150 4.04 -3.84 4.93
CA HIS A 150 3.94 -3.60 6.38
C HIS A 150 3.07 -2.39 6.70
N CYS A 151 2.72 -2.25 7.98
CA CYS A 151 2.20 -1.00 8.54
C CYS A 151 2.86 -0.70 9.88
N SER A 152 2.63 0.51 10.39
CA SER A 152 3.09 0.92 11.73
C SER A 152 2.48 0.07 12.83
N ARG A 153 3.21 -0.10 13.95
CA ARG A 153 2.67 -0.65 15.20
C ARG A 153 1.58 0.22 15.83
N GLU A 154 1.46 1.47 15.43
CA GLU A 154 0.40 2.38 15.86
C GLU A 154 -0.88 2.24 15.01
N ASN A 155 -0.85 1.46 13.92
CA ASN A 155 -2.04 1.18 13.11
C ASN A 155 -3.11 0.42 13.92
N LEU A 156 -4.38 0.75 13.70
CA LEU A 156 -5.50 0.10 14.40
C LEU A 156 -5.54 -1.41 14.19
N TRP A 157 -5.13 -1.91 13.02
CA TRP A 157 -5.05 -3.36 12.78
C TRP A 157 -4.05 -4.04 13.73
N PHE A 158 -2.95 -3.36 14.09
CA PHE A 158 -2.00 -3.90 15.05
C PHE A 158 -2.55 -3.87 16.48
N THR A 159 -3.32 -2.86 16.84
CA THR A 159 -4.08 -2.83 18.11
C THR A 159 -5.07 -3.98 18.16
N ASP A 160 -5.80 -4.27 17.08
CA ASP A 160 -6.68 -5.43 16.97
C ASP A 160 -5.92 -6.75 17.13
N TYR A 161 -4.76 -6.87 16.51
CA TYR A 161 -3.89 -8.03 16.64
C TYR A 161 -3.48 -8.27 18.10
N VAL A 162 -2.98 -7.24 18.78
CA VAL A 162 -2.56 -7.30 20.18
C VAL A 162 -3.74 -7.67 21.11
N THR A 163 -4.90 -7.10 20.84
CA THR A 163 -6.12 -7.32 21.64
C THR A 163 -6.94 -8.54 21.20
N ASN A 164 -6.51 -9.25 20.14
CA ASN A 164 -7.19 -10.40 19.53
C ASN A 164 -8.62 -10.07 19.06
N GLN A 165 -8.78 -8.95 18.38
CA GLN A 165 -10.05 -8.49 17.82
C GLN A 165 -10.03 -8.47 16.28
N ALA A 166 -11.20 -8.63 15.66
CA ALA A 166 -11.35 -8.43 14.23
C ALA A 166 -11.37 -6.91 13.92
N PRO A 167 -10.91 -6.51 12.71
CA PRO A 167 -10.41 -7.37 11.64
C PRO A 167 -8.93 -7.76 11.78
N GLY A 168 -8.12 -6.97 12.49
CA GLY A 168 -6.67 -7.03 12.45
C GLY A 168 -6.02 -8.26 13.14
N LYS A 169 -6.77 -9.04 13.93
CA LYS A 169 -6.22 -10.17 14.72
C LYS A 169 -5.41 -11.20 13.91
N ASP A 170 -5.68 -11.33 12.62
CA ASP A 170 -5.07 -12.30 11.71
C ASP A 170 -4.35 -11.62 10.52
N TYR A 171 -4.04 -10.32 10.62
CA TYR A 171 -3.47 -9.53 9.53
C TYR A 171 -1.95 -9.58 9.47
N PHE A 172 -1.26 -10.11 10.48
CA PHE A 172 0.19 -10.06 10.58
C PHE A 172 0.82 -11.43 10.51
N HIS A 173 2.05 -11.48 9.96
CA HIS A 173 2.84 -12.70 9.92
C HIS A 173 3.39 -13.04 11.30
N GLU A 174 2.88 -14.13 11.90
CA GLU A 174 3.47 -14.74 13.08
C GLU A 174 4.59 -15.71 12.66
N LEU A 175 5.68 -15.70 13.42
CA LEU A 175 6.77 -16.65 13.23
C LEU A 175 6.36 -18.02 13.76
N ALA A 176 6.37 -19.03 12.91
CA ALA A 176 6.15 -20.43 13.30
C ALA A 176 7.51 -21.14 13.49
N GLY A 177 7.87 -21.43 14.75
CA GLY A 177 9.11 -22.13 15.06
C GLY A 177 10.37 -21.24 15.03
N VAL A 178 11.52 -21.82 14.72
CA VAL A 178 12.81 -21.12 14.57
C VAL A 178 13.23 -21.26 13.10
N PRO A 179 13.06 -20.21 12.27
CA PRO A 179 13.48 -20.26 10.88
C PRO A 179 15.00 -20.22 10.77
N ASP A 180 15.54 -20.85 9.73
CA ASP A 180 16.92 -20.64 9.32
C ASP A 180 17.02 -19.31 8.57
N LEU A 181 17.65 -18.31 9.18
CA LEU A 181 17.83 -16.97 8.63
C LEU A 181 19.21 -16.77 7.98
N THR A 182 20.03 -17.82 7.88
CA THR A 182 21.43 -17.71 7.40
C THR A 182 21.53 -17.28 5.94
N GLN A 183 20.48 -17.50 5.16
CA GLN A 183 20.41 -17.13 3.74
C GLN A 183 19.68 -15.81 3.48
N VAL A 184 19.21 -15.13 4.53
CA VAL A 184 18.47 -13.87 4.37
C VAL A 184 19.42 -12.71 4.16
N LEU A 185 19.35 -12.09 2.98
CA LEU A 185 20.10 -10.88 2.64
C LEU A 185 19.14 -9.69 2.63
N ARG A 186 19.46 -8.65 3.39
CA ARG A 186 18.70 -7.40 3.41
C ARG A 186 19.57 -6.21 3.78
N PRO A 187 19.21 -5.00 3.37
CA PRO A 187 20.03 -3.81 3.62
C PRO A 187 19.89 -3.24 5.04
N ARG A 188 19.10 -3.83 5.91
CA ARG A 188 18.84 -3.36 7.28
C ARG A 188 19.47 -4.29 8.32
N ASN A 189 19.97 -3.69 9.42
CA ASN A 189 20.62 -4.43 10.52
C ASN A 189 19.68 -4.76 11.70
N SER A 190 18.43 -4.27 11.68
CA SER A 190 17.44 -4.58 12.71
C SER A 190 17.05 -6.06 12.71
N PRO A 191 16.60 -6.66 13.81
CA PRO A 191 16.09 -8.03 13.82
C PRO A 191 14.94 -8.21 12.85
N LEU A 192 14.86 -9.41 12.19
CA LEU A 192 13.76 -9.74 11.25
C LEU A 192 12.43 -9.97 11.94
N HIS A 193 12.41 -10.12 13.24
CA HIS A 193 11.21 -10.38 14.02
C HIS A 193 11.29 -9.71 15.37
N THR A 194 10.14 -9.34 15.89
CA THR A 194 9.96 -8.69 17.18
C THR A 194 9.02 -9.48 18.07
N GLU A 195 9.34 -9.59 19.34
CA GLU A 195 8.44 -10.17 20.35
C GLU A 195 7.37 -9.17 20.76
N ILE A 196 6.11 -9.60 20.72
CA ILE A 196 4.93 -8.79 21.03
C ILE A 196 4.11 -9.49 22.11
N HIS A 197 3.79 -8.76 23.16
CA HIS A 197 2.85 -9.21 24.19
C HIS A 197 1.41 -9.00 23.70
N THR A 198 0.68 -10.08 23.53
CA THR A 198 -0.72 -10.05 23.07
C THR A 198 -1.64 -10.70 24.09
N ARG A 199 -2.96 -10.54 23.93
CA ARG A 199 -3.94 -11.30 24.74
C ARG A 199 -3.87 -12.82 24.52
N ARG A 200 -3.24 -13.27 23.44
CA ARG A 200 -2.96 -14.70 23.14
C ARG A 200 -1.60 -15.18 23.67
N GLY A 201 -0.93 -14.40 24.51
CA GLY A 201 0.43 -14.64 24.98
C GLY A 201 1.49 -13.91 24.16
N VAL A 202 2.77 -14.25 24.40
CA VAL A 202 3.89 -13.69 23.66
C VAL A 202 3.93 -14.29 22.25
N LYS A 203 3.99 -13.43 21.26
CA LYS A 203 4.09 -13.77 19.83
C LYS A 203 5.33 -13.17 19.24
N LYS A 204 5.89 -13.81 18.22
CA LYS A 204 6.95 -13.22 17.38
C LYS A 204 6.33 -12.89 16.03
N VAL A 205 6.40 -11.63 15.62
CA VAL A 205 5.93 -11.15 14.34
C VAL A 205 7.10 -10.77 13.44
N TRP A 206 6.93 -10.88 12.14
CA TRP A 206 7.91 -10.43 11.18
C TRP A 206 7.94 -8.90 11.13
N THR A 207 9.16 -8.35 11.12
CA THR A 207 9.46 -6.91 11.08
C THR A 207 10.63 -6.68 10.14
N THR A 208 10.40 -6.93 8.84
CA THR A 208 11.45 -6.97 7.82
C THR A 208 12.25 -5.68 7.75
N PHE A 209 11.62 -4.53 7.93
CA PHE A 209 12.27 -3.22 7.79
C PHE A 209 12.73 -2.63 9.12
N SER A 210 11.85 -2.57 10.12
CA SER A 210 12.16 -2.10 11.46
C SER A 210 11.18 -2.71 12.47
N ASP A 211 11.46 -2.60 13.76
CA ASP A 211 10.57 -3.07 14.82
C ASP A 211 9.23 -2.32 14.88
N ASP A 212 9.15 -1.15 14.27
CA ASP A 212 7.91 -0.36 14.11
C ASP A 212 7.09 -0.77 12.88
N GLN A 213 7.67 -1.43 11.90
CA GLN A 213 7.06 -1.81 10.62
C GLN A 213 6.74 -3.31 10.63
N VAL A 214 5.48 -3.65 10.91
CA VAL A 214 5.05 -5.05 11.08
C VAL A 214 4.50 -5.61 9.79
N ASP A 215 5.07 -6.74 9.33
CA ASP A 215 4.76 -7.36 8.04
C ASP A 215 3.34 -7.92 7.99
N LEU A 216 2.64 -7.60 6.92
CA LEU A 216 1.25 -7.97 6.65
C LEU A 216 1.15 -9.36 6.04
N ASN A 217 0.16 -10.13 6.46
CA ASN A 217 -0.06 -11.51 6.03
C ASN A 217 -1.02 -11.59 4.84
N PHE A 218 -0.52 -11.46 3.63
CA PHE A 218 -1.32 -11.61 2.40
C PHE A 218 -1.79 -13.06 2.13
N ALA A 219 -1.35 -14.07 2.90
CA ALA A 219 -2.03 -15.36 2.87
C ALA A 219 -3.45 -15.30 3.45
N ASN A 220 -3.76 -14.24 4.23
CA ASN A 220 -5.11 -13.91 4.63
C ASN A 220 -5.79 -13.07 3.53
N PRO A 221 -6.83 -13.59 2.85
CA PRO A 221 -7.49 -12.89 1.74
C PRO A 221 -8.16 -11.58 2.15
N GLN A 222 -8.47 -11.38 3.46
CA GLN A 222 -9.02 -10.11 3.93
C GLN A 222 -7.99 -8.98 3.84
N VAL A 223 -6.70 -9.26 4.03
CA VAL A 223 -5.62 -8.29 3.82
C VAL A 223 -5.57 -7.83 2.37
N LEU A 224 -5.68 -8.77 1.41
CA LEU A 224 -5.74 -8.42 -0.01
C LEU A 224 -6.93 -7.52 -0.33
N LEU A 225 -8.13 -7.86 0.17
CA LEU A 225 -9.34 -7.04 -0.06
C LEU A 225 -9.23 -5.65 0.56
N GLU A 226 -8.62 -5.54 1.73
CA GLU A 226 -8.40 -4.27 2.41
C GLU A 226 -7.45 -3.37 1.59
N PHE A 227 -6.35 -3.93 1.09
CA PHE A 227 -5.41 -3.18 0.26
C PHE A 227 -5.98 -2.83 -1.13
N ALA A 228 -6.80 -3.69 -1.71
CA ALA A 228 -7.55 -3.35 -2.91
C ALA A 228 -8.52 -2.19 -2.67
N ASP A 229 -9.21 -2.16 -1.54
CA ASP A 229 -10.08 -1.04 -1.14
C ASP A 229 -9.31 0.27 -1.01
N ILE A 230 -8.12 0.23 -0.39
CA ILE A 230 -7.25 1.40 -0.26
C ILE A 230 -6.79 1.88 -1.64
N LEU A 231 -6.36 0.97 -2.52
CA LEU A 231 -5.96 1.29 -3.87
C LEU A 231 -7.09 1.99 -4.64
N PHE A 232 -8.30 1.42 -4.62
CA PHE A 232 -9.47 2.02 -5.26
C PHE A 232 -9.87 3.35 -4.60
N PHE A 233 -9.70 3.48 -3.30
CA PHE A 233 -9.91 4.74 -2.61
C PHE A 233 -8.94 5.81 -3.10
N TYR A 234 -7.63 5.52 -3.24
CA TYR A 234 -6.65 6.47 -3.78
C TYR A 234 -7.00 6.90 -5.21
N ALA A 235 -7.39 5.94 -6.04
CA ALA A 235 -7.84 6.24 -7.40
C ALA A 235 -9.03 7.22 -7.41
N ARG A 236 -10.04 7.02 -6.55
CA ARG A 236 -11.18 7.95 -6.39
C ARG A 236 -10.78 9.31 -5.82
N MET A 237 -9.69 9.37 -5.05
CA MET A 237 -9.13 10.62 -4.52
C MET A 237 -8.23 11.36 -5.50
N GLY A 238 -8.07 10.85 -6.73
CA GLY A 238 -7.37 11.54 -7.81
C GLY A 238 -5.99 10.98 -8.13
N ALA A 239 -5.54 9.92 -7.45
CA ALA A 239 -4.29 9.25 -7.81
C ALA A 239 -4.42 8.62 -9.20
N ARG A 240 -3.51 8.98 -10.08
CA ARG A 240 -3.39 8.46 -11.45
C ARG A 240 -2.44 7.28 -11.51
N TYR A 241 -1.41 7.34 -10.72
CA TYR A 241 -0.38 6.30 -10.56
C TYR A 241 -0.27 5.90 -9.11
N ILE A 242 -0.07 4.62 -8.90
CA ILE A 242 0.21 4.05 -7.57
C ILE A 242 1.60 3.41 -7.64
N ARG A 243 2.51 3.88 -6.80
CA ARG A 243 3.79 3.20 -6.57
C ARG A 243 3.58 2.17 -5.46
N LEU A 244 3.67 0.90 -5.81
CA LEU A 244 3.67 -0.16 -4.80
C LEU A 244 5.05 -0.22 -4.14
N ASP A 245 5.10 0.13 -2.86
CA ASP A 245 6.33 0.11 -2.09
C ASP A 245 6.50 -1.22 -1.38
N ALA A 246 7.76 -1.71 -1.33
CA ALA A 246 8.15 -2.93 -0.62
C ALA A 246 7.33 -4.18 -1.03
N ILE A 247 7.27 -4.46 -2.35
CA ILE A 247 6.60 -5.64 -2.91
C ILE A 247 7.41 -6.92 -2.61
#